data_578818e1f6cd1b1fef0282e654ab9756
#
_entry.id   578818e1f6cd1b1fef0282e654ab9756
#
_cell.length_a   1.000
_cell.length_b   1.000
_cell.length_c   1.000
_cell.angle_alpha   90.00
_cell.angle_beta   90.00
_cell.angle_gamma   90.00
#
_symmetry.space_group_name_H-M   'P 1'
#
loop_
_entity.id
_entity.type
_entity.pdbx_description
1 polymer ?
#
loop_
_entity_poly.entity_id
_entity_poly.type
_entity_poly.pdbx_seq_one_letter_code
_entity_poly.pdbx_strand_id
1 'polypeptide(L)'
;MAAIEPAGDPSSARTVKKPAAAAKDKALLCLPKGLVDPGEKALEAALREVREETGVTASPVTKLADIKYMYVRTWGDGAQVFKIVSFYLLRYKSGQIDQISEAMRIEVARASWIRLQDAAKLLAYKGEKQMARQALEYVITHTDL
;
A
#
# COMPACT_ATOMS: atom_id res chain seq x y z
N MET A 1 -3.77 5.39 1.85
CA MET A 1 -2.41 5.34 2.38
C MET A 1 -1.72 4.08 1.92
N ALA A 2 -0.46 4.13 1.55
CA ALA A 2 0.27 2.99 1.04
C ALA A 2 1.74 3.06 1.43
N ALA A 3 2.40 1.91 1.42
CA ALA A 3 3.80 1.80 1.79
C ALA A 3 4.53 0.87 0.83
N ILE A 4 5.78 1.19 0.55
CA ILE A 4 6.68 0.40 -0.29
C ILE A 4 7.99 0.26 0.49
N GLU A 5 8.55 -0.93 0.47
CA GLU A 5 9.75 -1.23 1.24
C GLU A 5 10.89 -1.66 0.31
N PRO A 6 11.93 -0.84 0.14
CA PRO A 6 13.06 -1.18 -0.71
C PRO A 6 14.28 -1.72 0.03
N ALA A 7 14.32 -1.64 1.30
CA ALA A 7 15.33 -1.97 2.30
C ALA A 7 16.51 -2.83 1.81
N GLY A 8 17.47 -2.26 1.13
CA GLY A 8 18.68 -2.95 0.68
C GLY A 8 18.46 -4.03 -0.37
N ASP A 9 17.21 -4.37 -0.61
CA ASP A 9 16.75 -5.31 -1.61
C ASP A 9 15.71 -4.56 -2.45
N PRO A 10 15.75 -4.65 -3.79
CA PRO A 10 14.76 -3.96 -4.62
C PRO A 10 13.37 -4.58 -4.54
N SER A 11 12.98 -5.05 -3.39
CA SER A 11 11.68 -5.66 -3.14
C SER A 11 10.75 -4.69 -2.44
N SER A 12 9.46 -4.85 -2.64
CA SER A 12 8.45 -4.08 -1.92
C SER A 12 7.38 -5.01 -1.37
N ALA A 13 6.83 -4.64 -0.23
CA ALA A 13 5.69 -5.34 0.33
C ALA A 13 4.43 -4.87 -0.37
N ARG A 14 3.56 -5.81 -0.68
CA ARG A 14 2.26 -5.49 -1.27
C ARG A 14 1.23 -6.52 -0.87
N THR A 15 -0.02 -6.18 -1.05
CA THR A 15 -1.12 -7.10 -0.80
C THR A 15 -1.91 -7.36 -2.07
N VAL A 16 -2.51 -8.54 -2.12
CA VAL A 16 -3.49 -8.89 -3.15
C VAL A 16 -4.84 -8.92 -2.44
N LYS A 17 -5.68 -7.94 -2.72
CA LYS A 17 -7.00 -7.86 -2.13
C LYS A 17 -8.00 -8.73 -2.87
N LYS A 18 -8.87 -9.38 -2.14
CA LYS A 18 -9.97 -10.08 -2.76
C LYS A 18 -10.94 -9.08 -3.36
N PRO A 19 -11.35 -9.26 -4.61
CA PRO A 19 -12.35 -8.40 -5.20
C PRO A 19 -13.71 -8.61 -4.51
N ALA A 20 -14.62 -7.68 -4.71
CA ALA A 20 -16.00 -7.83 -4.27
C ALA A 20 -16.59 -9.13 -4.83
N ALA A 21 -17.60 -9.66 -4.15
CA ALA A 21 -18.16 -10.99 -4.44
C ALA A 21 -18.48 -11.26 -5.91
N ALA A 22 -18.83 -10.23 -6.68
CA ALA A 22 -19.17 -10.38 -8.09
C ALA A 22 -17.96 -10.44 -9.02
N ALA A 23 -16.78 -10.27 -8.54
CA ALA A 23 -15.61 -10.06 -9.40
C ALA A 23 -14.88 -11.34 -9.78
N LYS A 24 -15.48 -12.47 -9.59
CA LYS A 24 -15.04 -13.77 -10.14
C LYS A 24 -13.54 -14.07 -9.95
N ASP A 25 -13.10 -14.06 -8.72
CA ASP A 25 -11.82 -14.63 -8.33
C ASP A 25 -10.57 -13.94 -8.85
N LYS A 26 -10.69 -12.81 -9.53
CA LYS A 26 -9.52 -12.04 -9.88
C LYS A 26 -9.09 -11.20 -8.70
N ALA A 27 -7.98 -11.56 -8.10
CA ALA A 27 -7.35 -10.73 -7.11
C ALA A 27 -6.64 -9.56 -7.79
N LEU A 28 -6.79 -8.36 -7.22
CA LEU A 28 -6.07 -7.17 -7.67
C LEU A 28 -4.79 -7.02 -6.87
N LEU A 29 -3.72 -6.71 -7.56
CA LEU A 29 -2.44 -6.44 -6.93
C LEU A 29 -2.38 -4.98 -6.53
N CYS A 30 -2.20 -4.72 -5.24
CA CYS A 30 -2.17 -3.36 -4.74
C CYS A 30 -1.22 -3.22 -3.55
N LEU A 31 -0.86 -1.97 -3.26
CA LEU A 31 -0.08 -1.65 -2.06
C LEU A 31 -0.96 -1.78 -0.81
N PRO A 32 -0.35 -2.09 0.34
CA PRO A 32 -1.08 -2.06 1.60
C PRO A 32 -1.64 -0.65 1.84
N LYS A 33 -2.87 -0.58 2.26
CA LYS A 33 -3.52 0.71 2.55
C LYS A 33 -4.73 0.53 3.44
N GLY A 34 -5.11 1.59 4.11
CA GLY A 34 -6.30 1.62 4.93
C GLY A 34 -6.63 3.02 5.41
N LEU A 35 -7.67 3.11 6.20
CA LEU A 35 -8.12 4.38 6.74
C LEU A 35 -7.30 4.78 7.96
N VAL A 36 -7.14 6.09 8.13
CA VAL A 36 -6.55 6.64 9.35
C VAL A 36 -7.61 6.60 10.45
N ASP A 37 -7.28 5.94 11.56
CA ASP A 37 -8.19 5.87 12.70
C ASP A 37 -8.23 7.19 13.47
N PRO A 38 -9.31 7.47 14.23
CA PRO A 38 -9.37 8.67 15.05
C PRO A 38 -8.17 8.77 16.01
N GLY A 39 -7.53 9.94 16.02
CA GLY A 39 -6.35 10.18 16.86
C GLY A 39 -5.03 9.65 16.30
N GLU A 40 -5.08 8.93 15.21
CA GLU A 40 -3.91 8.36 14.56
C GLU A 40 -3.36 9.34 13.51
N LYS A 41 -2.04 9.43 13.38
CA LYS A 41 -1.43 10.19 12.29
C LYS A 41 -1.35 9.32 11.03
N ALA A 42 -1.26 9.97 9.87
CA ALA A 42 -1.20 9.26 8.60
C ALA A 42 -0.03 8.25 8.52
N LEU A 43 1.15 8.62 9.02
CA LEU A 43 2.29 7.70 9.03
C LEU A 43 2.04 6.52 9.98
N GLU A 44 1.46 6.76 11.13
CA GLU A 44 1.13 5.69 12.08
C GLU A 44 0.16 4.70 11.46
N ALA A 45 -0.84 5.21 10.74
CA ALA A 45 -1.78 4.37 10.03
C ALA A 45 -1.11 3.55 8.94
N ALA A 46 -0.16 4.14 8.20
CA ALA A 46 0.59 3.41 7.18
C ALA A 46 1.37 2.24 7.78
N LEU A 47 2.06 2.48 8.87
CA LEU A 47 2.83 1.43 9.57
C LEU A 47 1.91 0.32 10.09
N ARG A 48 0.78 0.70 10.67
CA ARG A 48 -0.20 -0.25 11.18
C ARG A 48 -0.79 -1.10 10.06
N GLU A 49 -1.22 -0.48 8.97
CA GLU A 49 -1.84 -1.18 7.83
C GLU A 49 -0.84 -2.13 7.16
N VAL A 50 0.42 -1.74 7.03
CA VAL A 50 1.44 -2.63 6.49
C VAL A 50 1.58 -3.87 7.36
N ARG A 51 1.62 -3.70 8.67
CA ARG A 51 1.73 -4.83 9.58
C ARG A 51 0.50 -5.73 9.54
N GLU A 52 -0.68 -5.14 9.54
CA GLU A 52 -1.94 -5.91 9.53
C GLU A 52 -2.15 -6.65 8.20
N GLU A 53 -1.86 -6.01 7.08
CA GLU A 53 -2.15 -6.57 5.76
C GLU A 53 -1.01 -7.45 5.23
N THR A 54 0.20 -7.33 5.73
CA THR A 54 1.35 -8.07 5.19
C THR A 54 2.09 -8.93 6.22
N GLY A 55 1.94 -8.66 7.51
CA GLY A 55 2.71 -9.33 8.56
C GLY A 55 4.08 -8.72 8.80
N VAL A 56 4.44 -7.67 8.06
CA VAL A 56 5.76 -7.05 8.13
C VAL A 56 5.71 -5.82 9.02
N THR A 57 6.71 -5.68 9.89
CA THR A 57 6.96 -4.45 10.64
C THR A 57 8.00 -3.63 9.89
N ALA A 58 7.69 -2.37 9.64
CA ALA A 58 8.54 -1.48 8.88
C ALA A 58 8.82 -0.19 9.64
N SER A 59 9.87 0.51 9.24
CA SER A 59 10.22 1.83 9.77
C SER A 59 10.13 2.87 8.65
N PRO A 60 9.83 4.13 8.98
CA PRO A 60 9.66 5.16 7.95
C PRO A 60 11.00 5.58 7.33
N VAL A 61 10.99 5.81 6.02
CA VAL A 61 12.11 6.42 5.30
C VAL A 61 11.72 7.83 4.88
N THR A 62 10.66 7.99 4.09
CA THR A 62 10.20 9.31 3.64
C THR A 62 8.75 9.24 3.19
N LYS A 63 8.10 10.39 3.17
CA LYS A 63 6.80 10.52 2.52
C LYS A 63 7.03 10.75 1.03
N LEU A 64 6.33 10.00 0.20
CA LEU A 64 6.43 10.13 -1.24
C LEU A 64 5.51 11.23 -1.78
N ALA A 65 4.23 11.16 -1.49
CA ALA A 65 3.25 12.14 -1.95
C ALA A 65 1.90 11.93 -1.30
N ASP A 66 1.05 12.95 -1.46
CA ASP A 66 -0.40 12.83 -1.24
C ASP A 66 -1.06 12.83 -2.61
N ILE A 67 -1.97 11.88 -2.83
CA ILE A 67 -2.77 11.87 -4.04
C ILE A 67 -4.22 12.14 -3.67
N LYS A 68 -4.81 13.10 -4.36
CA LYS A 68 -6.24 13.43 -4.19
C LYS A 68 -7.06 12.62 -5.17
N TYR A 69 -8.06 11.97 -4.65
CA TYR A 69 -9.08 11.32 -5.47
C TYR A 69 -10.39 12.05 -5.26
N MET A 70 -11.11 12.27 -6.34
CA MET A 70 -12.44 12.85 -6.30
C MET A 70 -13.40 11.90 -7.00
N TYR A 71 -14.51 11.61 -6.36
CA TYR A 71 -15.55 10.79 -6.97
C TYR A 71 -16.94 11.26 -6.51
N VAL A 72 -17.94 10.89 -7.29
CA VAL A 72 -19.33 11.19 -6.95
C VAL A 72 -19.92 9.94 -6.33
N ARG A 73 -20.57 10.09 -5.18
CA ARG A 73 -21.25 8.95 -4.56
C ARG A 73 -22.38 8.48 -5.46
N THR A 74 -22.46 7.17 -5.64
CA THR A 74 -23.52 6.56 -6.44
C THR A 74 -24.79 6.31 -5.61
N TRP A 75 -24.74 6.60 -4.33
CA TRP A 75 -25.85 6.43 -3.41
C TRP A 75 -26.14 7.74 -2.67
N GLY A 76 -27.34 7.86 -2.11
CA GLY A 76 -27.73 9.03 -1.35
C GLY A 76 -27.94 10.25 -2.23
N ASP A 77 -27.29 11.35 -1.87
CA ASP A 77 -27.45 12.65 -2.52
C ASP A 77 -26.58 12.88 -3.76
N GLY A 78 -25.75 11.93 -4.13
CA GLY A 78 -24.83 12.09 -5.25
C GLY A 78 -23.71 13.09 -4.99
N ALA A 79 -23.39 13.37 -3.73
CA ALA A 79 -22.38 14.37 -3.39
C ALA A 79 -20.99 14.00 -3.89
N GLN A 80 -20.19 15.01 -4.20
CA GLN A 80 -18.77 14.83 -4.50
C GLN A 80 -18.02 14.48 -3.21
N VAL A 81 -17.15 13.48 -3.30
CA VAL A 81 -16.32 13.04 -2.18
C VAL A 81 -14.86 13.22 -2.56
N PHE A 82 -14.12 13.87 -1.66
CA PHE A 82 -12.66 13.99 -1.78
C PHE A 82 -12.00 12.98 -0.86
N LYS A 83 -10.99 12.31 -1.38
CA LYS A 83 -10.16 11.39 -0.62
C LYS A 83 -8.71 11.73 -0.84
N ILE A 84 -7.96 11.91 0.23
CA ILE A 84 -6.52 12.12 0.16
C ILE A 84 -5.84 10.84 0.66
N VAL A 85 -4.95 10.30 -0.16
CA VAL A 85 -4.16 9.13 0.20
C VAL A 85 -2.71 9.55 0.29
N SER A 86 -2.12 9.36 1.48
CA SER A 86 -0.71 9.65 1.74
C SER A 86 0.11 8.40 1.50
N PHE A 87 1.16 8.52 0.71
CA PHE A 87 2.05 7.41 0.36
C PHE A 87 3.40 7.59 1.02
N TYR A 88 3.91 6.51 1.60
CA TYR A 88 5.18 6.51 2.32
C TYR A 88 6.10 5.43 1.80
N LEU A 89 7.39 5.73 1.78
CA LEU A 89 8.44 4.75 1.57
C LEU A 89 8.90 4.27 2.94
N LEU A 90 8.85 2.97 3.14
CA LEU A 90 9.20 2.33 4.41
C LEU A 90 10.32 1.33 4.20
N ARG A 91 11.06 1.06 5.28
CA ARG A 91 12.12 0.06 5.30
C ARG A 91 11.66 -1.16 6.08
N TYR A 92 11.89 -2.34 5.55
CA TYR A 92 11.64 -3.58 6.28
C TYR A 92 12.48 -3.60 7.56
N LYS A 93 11.85 -4.00 8.65
CA LYS A 93 12.51 -4.11 9.94
C LYS A 93 12.44 -5.55 10.46
N SER A 94 11.28 -6.14 10.50
CA SER A 94 11.06 -7.48 11.02
C SER A 94 9.74 -8.04 10.54
N GLY A 95 9.47 -9.27 10.91
CA GLY A 95 8.22 -9.94 10.57
C GLY A 95 8.32 -10.79 9.33
N GLN A 96 7.34 -11.64 9.14
CA GLN A 96 7.29 -12.56 8.02
C GLN A 96 6.15 -12.21 7.09
N ILE A 97 6.45 -12.07 5.81
CA ILE A 97 5.45 -11.76 4.78
C ILE A 97 4.33 -12.80 4.77
N ASP A 98 3.11 -12.31 4.65
CA ASP A 98 1.89 -13.10 4.59
C ASP A 98 1.46 -13.71 5.93
N GLN A 99 2.14 -13.41 7.01
CA GLN A 99 1.73 -13.86 8.35
C GLN A 99 0.72 -12.86 8.94
N ILE A 100 -0.52 -13.01 8.53
CA ILE A 100 -1.61 -12.10 8.87
C ILE A 100 -2.73 -12.88 9.59
N SER A 101 -3.60 -12.13 10.29
CA SER A 101 -4.72 -12.72 11.04
C SER A 101 -5.77 -13.31 10.11
N GLU A 102 -6.56 -14.25 10.64
CA GLU A 102 -7.68 -14.81 9.89
C GLU A 102 -8.70 -13.74 9.52
N ALA A 103 -8.93 -12.77 10.41
CA ALA A 103 -9.85 -11.67 10.12
C ALA A 103 -9.37 -10.85 8.91
N MET A 104 -8.06 -10.64 8.78
CA MET A 104 -7.50 -9.90 7.66
C MET A 104 -7.59 -10.69 6.34
N ARG A 105 -7.63 -12.02 6.40
CA ARG A 105 -7.78 -12.85 5.19
C ARG A 105 -9.08 -12.60 4.43
N ILE A 106 -10.05 -11.99 5.07
CA ILE A 106 -11.29 -11.58 4.39
C ILE A 106 -10.99 -10.51 3.34
N GLU A 107 -10.08 -9.59 3.65
CA GLU A 107 -9.70 -8.50 2.75
C GLU A 107 -8.48 -8.83 1.89
N VAL A 108 -7.54 -9.56 2.44
CA VAL A 108 -6.24 -9.84 1.81
C VAL A 108 -6.13 -11.33 1.54
N ALA A 109 -6.14 -11.71 0.26
CA ALA A 109 -5.98 -13.11 -0.12
C ALA A 109 -4.55 -13.58 0.16
N ARG A 110 -3.56 -12.75 -0.16
CA ARG A 110 -2.15 -13.07 0.01
C ARG A 110 -1.32 -11.79 -0.01
N ALA A 111 -0.31 -11.74 0.83
CA ALA A 111 0.73 -10.72 0.77
C ALA A 111 2.01 -11.35 0.23
N SER A 112 2.73 -10.65 -0.62
CA SER A 112 3.97 -11.16 -1.19
C SER A 112 4.94 -10.04 -1.49
N TRP A 113 6.22 -10.39 -1.54
CA TRP A 113 7.27 -9.48 -1.99
C TRP A 113 7.33 -9.47 -3.51
N ILE A 114 7.51 -8.30 -4.10
CA ILE A 114 7.89 -8.17 -5.49
C ILE A 114 9.06 -7.20 -5.58
N ARG A 115 9.78 -7.31 -6.67
CA ARG A 115 10.87 -6.39 -6.94
C ARG A 115 10.33 -5.00 -7.21
N LEU A 116 10.97 -4.00 -6.61
CA LEU A 116 10.52 -2.61 -6.77
C LEU A 116 10.53 -2.19 -8.24
N GLN A 117 11.51 -2.66 -9.03
CA GLN A 117 11.58 -2.36 -10.46
C GLN A 117 10.36 -2.85 -11.24
N ASP A 118 9.71 -3.91 -10.76
CA ASP A 118 8.56 -4.50 -11.44
C ASP A 118 7.24 -3.95 -10.93
N ALA A 119 7.24 -3.26 -9.79
CA ALA A 119 6.01 -2.83 -9.12
C ALA A 119 5.13 -1.95 -10.01
N ALA A 120 5.74 -1.02 -10.76
CA ALA A 120 4.98 -0.13 -11.63
C ALA A 120 4.25 -0.88 -12.76
N LYS A 121 4.74 -2.05 -13.16
CA LYS A 121 4.07 -2.87 -14.17
C LYS A 121 2.97 -3.73 -13.57
N LEU A 122 3.19 -4.23 -12.36
CA LEU A 122 2.34 -5.25 -11.77
C LEU A 122 1.17 -4.70 -10.97
N LEU A 123 1.31 -3.51 -10.39
CA LEU A 123 0.25 -2.91 -9.59
C LEU A 123 -0.96 -2.57 -10.46
N ALA A 124 -2.15 -2.74 -9.90
CA ALA A 124 -3.39 -2.57 -10.64
C ALA A 124 -3.77 -1.10 -10.85
N TYR A 125 -3.43 -0.22 -9.91
CA TYR A 125 -3.92 1.15 -9.90
C TYR A 125 -2.88 2.14 -10.38
N LYS A 126 -3.33 3.10 -11.19
CA LYS A 126 -2.46 4.11 -11.80
C LYS A 126 -1.71 4.94 -10.77
N GLY A 127 -2.38 5.38 -9.71
CA GLY A 127 -1.74 6.16 -8.65
C GLY A 127 -0.66 5.37 -7.93
N GLU A 128 -0.90 4.09 -7.70
CA GLU A 128 0.08 3.22 -7.05
C GLU A 128 1.27 2.93 -7.96
N LYS A 129 1.03 2.77 -9.25
CA LYS A 129 2.12 2.65 -10.24
C LYS A 129 3.03 3.86 -10.22
N GLN A 130 2.44 5.05 -10.14
CA GLN A 130 3.19 6.30 -10.05
C GLN A 130 4.03 6.36 -8.78
N MET A 131 3.46 5.94 -7.66
CA MET A 131 4.18 5.91 -6.39
C MET A 131 5.33 4.90 -6.41
N ALA A 132 5.13 3.76 -7.04
CA ALA A 132 6.20 2.78 -7.21
C ALA A 132 7.37 3.35 -8.01
N ARG A 133 7.08 4.13 -9.06
CA ARG A 133 8.13 4.81 -9.84
C ARG A 133 8.88 5.84 -8.99
N GLN A 134 8.17 6.62 -8.20
CA GLN A 134 8.80 7.60 -7.31
C GLN A 134 9.66 6.92 -6.25
N ALA A 135 9.18 5.81 -5.69
CA ALA A 135 9.95 5.04 -4.72
C ALA A 135 11.24 4.51 -5.33
N LEU A 136 11.17 3.97 -6.53
CA LEU A 136 12.34 3.45 -7.24
C LEU A 136 13.36 4.56 -7.50
N GLU A 137 12.91 5.70 -7.97
CA GLU A 137 13.76 6.86 -8.19
C GLU A 137 14.43 7.33 -6.90
N TYR A 138 13.68 7.38 -5.81
CA TYR A 138 14.24 7.76 -4.52
C TYR A 138 15.35 6.79 -4.07
N VAL A 139 15.10 5.49 -4.19
CA VAL A 139 16.07 4.46 -3.81
C VAL A 139 17.35 4.56 -4.64
N ILE A 140 17.21 4.78 -5.93
CA ILE A 140 18.36 4.92 -6.84
C ILE A 140 19.20 6.14 -6.48
N THR A 141 18.56 7.25 -6.11
CA THR A 141 19.26 8.50 -5.80
C THR A 141 19.77 8.58 -4.34
N HIS A 142 19.31 7.67 -3.48
CA HIS A 142 19.68 7.64 -2.06
C HIS A 142 20.25 6.26 -1.72
N THR A 143 21.41 5.96 -2.28
CA THR A 143 22.03 4.63 -2.19
C THR A 143 22.51 4.26 -0.80
N ASP A 144 22.54 5.18 0.14
CA ASP A 144 22.94 4.97 1.53
C ASP A 144 21.78 4.57 2.46
N LEU A 145 20.62 4.29 1.89
CA LEU A 145 19.46 3.88 2.66
C LEU A 145 19.65 2.54 3.39
#